data_49314b9b119da6ad5c2494d234682edc
#
_entry.id   49314b9b119da6ad5c2494d234682edc
#
_cell.length_a   1.000
_cell.length_b   1.000
_cell.length_c   1.000
_cell.angle_alpha   90.00
_cell.angle_beta   90.00
_cell.angle_gamma   90.00
#
_symmetry.space_group_name_H-M   'P 1'
#
loop_
_entity.id
_entity.type
_entity.pdbx_description
1 polymer ?
#
loop_
_entity_poly.entity_id
_entity_poly.type
_entity_poly.pdbx_seq_one_letter_code
_entity_poly.pdbx_strand_id
1 'polypeptide(L)'
;MGYLYLMIVALMFSFGGTCVKLIRPYFTPSMITFMRFFVGVFWLLMLKALRRRRFRPDFAAAFRRRWKWLAFGAAAKLLAYTTENTALSIGVSYGNILTQPVQIVLLTGLGVAVLHERMSARKWTGVALCVSGILLISWNGMPLETLLAGNLTLTLLYVLSGICAGLFVFAQKRVSKDFDILDSNLVMFAAAAALAFILPAARGEALPSGLPDWRCVLAILGFGLITGIGFYFNAKAIPLVPFQMVPLLQSTMVFFSIAWGVVLFHEPVSAWIVSGTALFVAGIVMMQRPGRGRAAKEEK
;
A
#
# COMPACT_ATOMS: atom_id res chain seq x y z
N MET A 1 9.37 17.37 -3.59
CA MET A 1 7.98 17.04 -3.91
C MET A 1 7.66 15.54 -3.79
N GLY A 2 8.44 14.61 -4.37
CA GLY A 2 8.15 13.16 -4.30
C GLY A 2 8.06 12.62 -2.88
N TYR A 3 8.98 12.97 -2.01
CA TYR A 3 8.97 12.60 -0.58
C TYR A 3 7.70 13.10 0.14
N LEU A 4 7.27 14.34 -0.14
CA LEU A 4 6.05 14.90 0.43
C LEU A 4 4.81 14.10 0.00
N TYR A 5 4.71 13.71 -1.27
CA TYR A 5 3.62 12.87 -1.74
C TYR A 5 3.58 11.54 -0.99
N LEU A 6 4.73 10.88 -0.75
CA LEU A 6 4.78 9.62 -0.02
C LEU A 6 4.42 9.77 1.46
N MET A 7 4.76 10.89 2.10
CA MET A 7 4.34 11.17 3.48
C MET A 7 2.82 11.39 3.57
N ILE A 8 2.22 12.12 2.62
CA ILE A 8 0.75 12.27 2.54
C ILE A 8 0.10 10.90 2.34
N VAL A 9 0.65 10.08 1.46
CA VAL A 9 0.17 8.71 1.20
C VAL A 9 0.26 7.85 2.46
N ALA A 10 1.37 7.91 3.19
CA ALA A 10 1.55 7.17 4.44
C ALA A 10 0.50 7.56 5.49
N LEU A 11 0.24 8.86 5.62
CA LEU A 11 -0.82 9.37 6.50
C LEU A 11 -2.20 8.86 6.06
N MET A 12 -2.53 8.96 4.77
CA MET A 12 -3.81 8.47 4.25
C MET A 12 -3.97 6.96 4.48
N PHE A 13 -2.94 6.18 4.18
CA PHE A 13 -2.99 4.72 4.32
C PHE A 13 -3.10 4.24 5.76
N SER A 14 -2.61 5.02 6.73
CA SER A 14 -2.72 4.69 8.15
C SER A 14 -4.17 4.59 8.65
N PHE A 15 -5.11 5.30 8.01
CA PHE A 15 -6.54 5.19 8.30
C PHE A 15 -7.20 3.94 7.69
N GLY A 16 -6.52 3.22 6.80
CA GLY A 16 -7.11 2.07 6.09
C GLY A 16 -7.64 0.99 7.04
N GLY A 17 -6.87 0.62 8.06
CA GLY A 17 -7.28 -0.36 9.06
C GLY A 17 -8.52 0.08 9.88
N THR A 18 -8.59 1.36 10.24
CA THR A 18 -9.76 1.94 10.94
C THR A 18 -11.01 1.87 10.06
N CYS A 19 -10.89 2.19 8.77
CA CYS A 19 -12.02 2.08 7.83
C CYS A 19 -12.51 0.62 7.75
N VAL A 20 -11.61 -0.36 7.62
CA VAL A 20 -11.99 -1.78 7.55
C VAL A 20 -12.70 -2.22 8.83
N LYS A 21 -12.23 -1.82 10.02
CA LYS A 21 -12.89 -2.13 11.30
C LYS A 21 -14.33 -1.62 11.36
N LEU A 22 -14.61 -0.43 10.81
CA LEU A 22 -15.94 0.17 10.79
C LEU A 22 -16.86 -0.47 9.73
N ILE A 23 -16.31 -0.97 8.63
CA ILE A 23 -17.08 -1.55 7.53
C ILE A 23 -17.37 -3.04 7.76
N ARG A 24 -16.44 -3.78 8.37
CA ARG A 24 -16.49 -5.23 8.57
C ARG A 24 -17.78 -5.78 9.23
N PRO A 25 -18.43 -5.10 10.20
CA PRO A 25 -19.68 -5.61 10.78
C PRO A 25 -20.84 -5.70 9.80
N TYR A 26 -20.78 -4.98 8.68
CA TYR A 26 -21.86 -4.85 7.71
C TYR A 26 -21.59 -5.61 6.40
N PHE A 27 -20.31 -5.83 6.05
CA PHE A 27 -19.92 -6.30 4.72
C PHE A 27 -18.87 -7.40 4.80
N THR A 28 -18.95 -8.34 3.87
CA THR A 28 -17.96 -9.40 3.69
C THR A 28 -16.63 -8.85 3.14
N PRO A 29 -15.50 -9.56 3.32
CA PRO A 29 -14.20 -9.13 2.78
C PRO A 29 -14.20 -8.91 1.26
N SER A 30 -14.97 -9.73 0.51
CA SER A 30 -15.15 -9.60 -0.94
C SER A 30 -15.87 -8.31 -1.31
N MET A 31 -16.96 -7.99 -0.60
CA MET A 31 -17.73 -6.77 -0.80
C MET A 31 -16.91 -5.53 -0.39
N ILE A 32 -16.15 -5.59 0.70
CA ILE A 32 -15.22 -4.51 1.12
C ILE A 32 -14.20 -4.24 0.00
N THR A 33 -13.63 -5.29 -0.60
CA THR A 33 -12.67 -5.15 -1.69
C THR A 33 -13.30 -4.50 -2.92
N PHE A 34 -14.51 -4.93 -3.30
CA PHE A 34 -15.26 -4.31 -4.40
C PHE A 34 -15.54 -2.82 -4.13
N MET A 35 -16.15 -2.50 -2.98
CA MET A 35 -16.50 -1.13 -2.61
C MET A 35 -15.29 -0.19 -2.59
N ARG A 36 -14.16 -0.68 -2.08
CA ARG A 36 -12.90 0.07 -2.04
C ARG A 36 -12.47 0.53 -3.42
N PHE A 37 -12.50 -0.35 -4.43
CA PHE A 37 -12.14 -0.01 -5.80
C PHE A 37 -13.21 0.83 -6.48
N PHE A 38 -14.48 0.47 -6.31
CA PHE A 38 -15.60 1.18 -6.92
C PHE A 38 -15.65 2.66 -6.48
N VAL A 39 -15.62 2.91 -5.17
CA VAL A 39 -15.58 4.28 -4.63
C VAL A 39 -14.23 4.96 -4.95
N GLY A 40 -13.14 4.20 -5.04
CA GLY A 40 -11.85 4.72 -5.50
C GLY A 40 -11.89 5.24 -6.94
N VAL A 41 -12.56 4.52 -7.83
CA VAL A 41 -12.82 4.98 -9.22
C VAL A 41 -13.64 6.24 -9.23
N PHE A 42 -14.71 6.32 -8.42
CA PHE A 42 -15.53 7.53 -8.29
C PHE A 42 -14.66 8.75 -7.92
N TRP A 43 -13.80 8.64 -6.90
CA TRP A 43 -12.90 9.73 -6.51
C TRP A 43 -11.90 10.13 -7.61
N LEU A 44 -11.39 9.16 -8.38
CA LEU A 44 -10.51 9.45 -9.51
C LEU A 44 -11.24 10.16 -10.65
N LEU A 45 -12.49 9.74 -10.96
CA LEU A 45 -13.33 10.41 -11.95
C LEU A 45 -13.66 11.84 -11.50
N MET A 46 -14.00 12.03 -10.23
CA MET A 46 -14.23 13.35 -9.67
C MET A 46 -12.98 14.24 -9.77
N LEU A 47 -11.80 13.71 -9.43
CA LEU A 47 -10.53 14.43 -9.59
C LEU A 47 -10.28 14.80 -11.05
N LYS A 48 -10.58 13.90 -11.99
CA LYS A 48 -10.44 14.14 -13.42
C LYS A 48 -11.38 15.24 -13.90
N ALA A 49 -12.63 15.20 -13.46
CA ALA A 49 -13.64 16.23 -13.77
C ALA A 49 -13.24 17.60 -13.21
N LEU A 50 -12.84 17.67 -11.93
CA LEU A 50 -12.40 18.92 -11.28
C LEU A 50 -11.20 19.56 -11.98
N ARG A 51 -10.29 18.73 -12.48
CA ARG A 51 -9.12 19.21 -13.24
C ARG A 51 -9.44 19.53 -14.71
N ARG A 52 -10.68 19.35 -15.16
CA ARG A 52 -11.12 19.49 -16.56
C ARG A 52 -10.23 18.74 -17.55
N ARG A 53 -9.61 17.62 -17.10
CA ARG A 53 -8.73 16.82 -17.94
C ARG A 53 -9.53 15.86 -18.80
N ARG A 54 -9.36 15.99 -20.10
CA ARG A 54 -9.82 14.98 -21.09
C ARG A 54 -8.82 13.83 -21.16
N PHE A 55 -9.25 12.68 -21.67
CA PHE A 55 -8.30 11.65 -22.07
C PHE A 55 -7.36 12.20 -23.13
N ARG A 56 -6.08 11.83 -23.05
CA ARG A 56 -5.13 12.26 -24.07
C ARG A 56 -5.54 11.73 -25.44
N PRO A 57 -5.27 12.44 -26.56
CA PRO A 57 -5.58 11.96 -27.90
C PRO A 57 -4.94 10.61 -28.23
N ASP A 58 -3.77 10.33 -27.64
CA ASP A 58 -3.01 9.10 -27.77
C ASP A 58 -3.39 7.98 -26.76
N PHE A 59 -4.48 8.17 -25.97
CA PHE A 59 -4.91 7.22 -24.95
C PHE A 59 -5.04 5.78 -25.50
N ALA A 60 -5.71 5.62 -26.65
CA ALA A 60 -5.93 4.30 -27.25
C ALA A 60 -4.60 3.63 -27.67
N ALA A 61 -3.67 4.41 -28.23
CA ALA A 61 -2.35 3.92 -28.60
C ALA A 61 -1.50 3.54 -27.37
N ALA A 62 -1.50 4.40 -26.34
CA ALA A 62 -0.81 4.13 -25.09
C ALA A 62 -1.42 2.91 -24.37
N PHE A 63 -2.75 2.77 -24.37
CA PHE A 63 -3.45 1.60 -23.82
C PHE A 63 -3.02 0.32 -24.54
N ARG A 64 -3.08 0.31 -25.87
CA ARG A 64 -2.67 -0.86 -26.70
C ARG A 64 -1.22 -1.26 -26.45
N ARG A 65 -0.34 -0.28 -26.19
CA ARG A 65 1.09 -0.51 -25.91
C ARG A 65 1.33 -1.06 -24.51
N ARG A 66 0.51 -0.66 -23.51
CA ARG A 66 0.75 -0.96 -22.08
C ARG A 66 -0.33 -1.83 -21.42
N TRP A 67 -1.31 -2.33 -22.15
CA TRP A 67 -2.44 -3.08 -21.62
C TRP A 67 -2.03 -4.27 -20.72
N LYS A 68 -0.94 -4.98 -21.10
CA LYS A 68 -0.42 -6.11 -20.31
C LYS A 68 0.00 -5.66 -18.92
N TRP A 69 0.68 -4.52 -18.80
CA TRP A 69 1.08 -3.95 -17.51
C TRP A 69 -0.11 -3.38 -16.73
N LEU A 70 -1.08 -2.80 -17.40
CA LEU A 70 -2.33 -2.32 -16.79
C LEU A 70 -3.13 -3.50 -16.23
N ALA A 71 -3.32 -4.56 -17.00
CA ALA A 71 -4.01 -5.78 -16.57
C ALA A 71 -3.26 -6.49 -15.43
N PHE A 72 -1.95 -6.63 -15.55
CA PHE A 72 -1.09 -7.19 -14.51
C PHE A 72 -1.18 -6.38 -13.21
N GLY A 73 -1.10 -5.05 -13.30
CA GLY A 73 -1.24 -4.18 -12.14
C GLY A 73 -2.61 -4.26 -11.48
N ALA A 74 -3.69 -4.32 -12.28
CA ALA A 74 -5.05 -4.49 -11.77
C ALA A 74 -5.21 -5.84 -11.05
N ALA A 75 -4.76 -6.94 -11.66
CA ALA A 75 -4.81 -8.27 -11.06
C ALA A 75 -3.95 -8.36 -9.78
N ALA A 76 -2.73 -7.87 -9.82
CA ALA A 76 -1.85 -7.84 -8.65
C ALA A 76 -2.48 -7.04 -7.50
N LYS A 77 -3.08 -5.88 -7.78
CA LYS A 77 -3.72 -5.07 -6.75
C LYS A 77 -5.00 -5.69 -6.19
N LEU A 78 -5.81 -6.30 -7.06
CA LEU A 78 -6.98 -7.05 -6.64
C LEU A 78 -6.58 -8.20 -5.71
N LEU A 79 -5.60 -9.01 -6.11
CA LEU A 79 -5.14 -10.15 -5.32
C LEU A 79 -4.54 -9.69 -3.98
N ALA A 80 -3.74 -8.61 -3.97
CA ALA A 80 -3.22 -8.03 -2.74
C ALA A 80 -4.32 -7.69 -1.74
N TYR A 81 -5.37 -7.02 -2.19
CA TYR A 81 -6.45 -6.61 -1.30
C TYR A 81 -7.42 -7.73 -0.93
N THR A 82 -7.66 -8.66 -1.83
CA THR A 82 -8.47 -9.85 -1.50
C THR A 82 -7.79 -10.69 -0.41
N THR A 83 -6.48 -10.94 -0.54
CA THR A 83 -5.72 -11.69 0.47
C THR A 83 -5.58 -10.92 1.78
N GLU A 84 -5.34 -9.61 1.73
CA GLU A 84 -5.27 -8.74 2.92
C GLU A 84 -6.59 -8.69 3.68
N ASN A 85 -7.70 -8.42 3.00
CA ASN A 85 -9.03 -8.35 3.62
C ASN A 85 -9.47 -9.70 4.17
N THR A 86 -9.15 -10.81 3.48
CA THR A 86 -9.39 -12.17 3.97
C THR A 86 -8.58 -12.44 5.23
N ALA A 87 -7.29 -12.11 5.21
CA ALA A 87 -6.42 -12.25 6.38
C ALA A 87 -6.91 -11.42 7.58
N LEU A 88 -7.32 -10.17 7.35
CA LEU A 88 -7.91 -9.30 8.37
C LEU A 88 -9.25 -9.82 8.90
N SER A 89 -9.98 -10.62 8.13
CA SER A 89 -11.26 -11.22 8.59
C SER A 89 -11.05 -12.43 9.51
N ILE A 90 -9.94 -13.16 9.34
CA ILE A 90 -9.61 -14.36 10.11
C ILE A 90 -8.75 -14.00 11.32
N GLY A 91 -7.86 -13.01 11.17
CA GLY A 91 -6.84 -12.67 12.14
C GLY A 91 -7.06 -11.33 12.86
N VAL A 92 -6.04 -10.95 13.65
CA VAL A 92 -5.98 -9.67 14.35
C VAL A 92 -5.60 -8.54 13.39
N SER A 93 -6.12 -7.34 13.65
CA SER A 93 -6.03 -6.18 12.75
C SER A 93 -4.59 -5.68 12.49
N TYR A 94 -3.62 -6.01 13.32
CA TYR A 94 -2.21 -5.63 13.15
C TYR A 94 -1.40 -6.64 12.32
N GLY A 95 -1.95 -7.78 11.94
CA GLY A 95 -1.28 -8.74 11.04
C GLY A 95 -0.89 -8.13 9.69
N ASN A 96 -1.61 -7.10 9.24
CA ASN A 96 -1.30 -6.32 8.03
C ASN A 96 0.13 -5.72 8.04
N ILE A 97 0.74 -5.52 9.20
CA ILE A 97 2.10 -4.99 9.31
C ILE A 97 3.11 -5.93 8.63
N LEU A 98 2.85 -7.25 8.56
CA LEU A 98 3.72 -8.21 7.88
C LEU A 98 3.82 -8.00 6.36
N THR A 99 2.85 -7.34 5.75
CA THR A 99 2.89 -7.05 4.30
C THR A 99 4.02 -6.08 3.94
N GLN A 100 4.37 -5.16 4.84
CA GLN A 100 5.34 -4.09 4.58
C GLN A 100 6.78 -4.61 4.41
N PRO A 101 7.33 -5.45 5.30
CA PRO A 101 8.66 -6.02 5.14
C PRO A 101 8.80 -6.79 3.82
N VAL A 102 7.79 -7.59 3.46
CA VAL A 102 7.77 -8.35 2.20
C VAL A 102 7.81 -7.41 1.00
N GLN A 103 6.99 -6.36 1.02
CA GLN A 103 6.97 -5.36 -0.04
C GLN A 103 8.31 -4.61 -0.17
N ILE A 104 8.95 -4.23 0.95
CA ILE A 104 10.27 -3.58 0.96
C ILE A 104 11.31 -4.48 0.31
N VAL A 105 11.40 -5.74 0.74
CA VAL A 105 12.39 -6.70 0.21
C VAL A 105 12.16 -6.92 -1.29
N LEU A 106 10.92 -7.17 -1.70
CA LEU A 106 10.57 -7.38 -3.11
C LEU A 106 10.92 -6.17 -3.97
N LEU A 107 10.49 -4.96 -3.58
CA LEU A 107 10.73 -3.76 -4.39
C LEU A 107 12.20 -3.35 -4.41
N THR A 108 12.94 -3.58 -3.32
CA THR A 108 14.39 -3.39 -3.30
C THR A 108 15.08 -4.37 -4.25
N GLY A 109 14.70 -5.65 -4.20
CA GLY A 109 15.21 -6.68 -5.11
C GLY A 109 14.90 -6.36 -6.59
N LEU A 110 13.66 -5.98 -6.90
CA LEU A 110 13.27 -5.56 -8.26
C LEU A 110 13.98 -4.27 -8.71
N GLY A 111 14.22 -3.34 -7.78
CA GLY A 111 14.99 -2.13 -8.03
C GLY A 111 16.42 -2.45 -8.50
N VAL A 112 17.08 -3.38 -7.83
CA VAL A 112 18.44 -3.83 -8.19
C VAL A 112 18.43 -4.69 -9.45
N ALA A 113 17.61 -5.75 -9.49
CA ALA A 113 17.67 -6.76 -10.54
C ALA A 113 17.11 -6.28 -11.89
N VAL A 114 16.05 -5.46 -11.87
CA VAL A 114 15.31 -5.09 -13.09
C VAL A 114 15.49 -3.62 -13.48
N LEU A 115 15.62 -2.73 -12.49
CA LEU A 115 15.82 -1.30 -12.74
C LEU A 115 17.30 -0.90 -12.67
N HIS A 116 18.20 -1.85 -12.36
CA HIS A 116 19.64 -1.66 -12.24
C HIS A 116 20.01 -0.52 -11.27
N GLU A 117 19.22 -0.34 -10.20
CA GLU A 117 19.53 0.64 -9.16
C GLU A 117 20.77 0.19 -8.36
N ARG A 118 21.75 1.07 -8.22
CA ARG A 118 22.97 0.76 -7.48
C ARG A 118 22.72 0.77 -5.97
N MET A 119 23.02 -0.35 -5.34
CA MET A 119 22.94 -0.53 -3.89
C MET A 119 24.34 -0.64 -3.29
N SER A 120 24.69 0.25 -2.39
CA SER A 120 25.90 0.12 -1.56
C SER A 120 25.61 -0.80 -0.35
N ALA A 121 26.63 -1.37 0.26
CA ALA A 121 26.51 -2.14 1.50
C ALA A 121 25.73 -1.38 2.58
N ARG A 122 25.99 -0.08 2.70
CA ARG A 122 25.28 0.81 3.61
C ARG A 122 23.76 0.86 3.36
N LYS A 123 23.32 0.89 2.10
CA LYS A 123 21.91 0.87 1.76
C LYS A 123 21.27 -0.46 2.09
N TRP A 124 21.99 -1.58 1.87
CA TRP A 124 21.53 -2.90 2.27
C TRP A 124 21.36 -3.01 3.79
N THR A 125 22.32 -2.50 4.56
CA THR A 125 22.19 -2.44 6.03
C THR A 125 21.01 -1.56 6.45
N GLY A 126 20.76 -0.43 5.76
CA GLY A 126 19.60 0.41 5.99
C GLY A 126 18.28 -0.31 5.75
N VAL A 127 18.17 -1.08 4.65
CA VAL A 127 16.99 -1.93 4.37
C VAL A 127 16.81 -2.99 5.46
N ALA A 128 17.88 -3.67 5.86
CA ALA A 128 17.83 -4.68 6.92
C ALA A 128 17.33 -4.08 8.25
N LEU A 129 17.84 -2.90 8.64
CA LEU A 129 17.37 -2.19 9.83
C LEU A 129 15.88 -1.81 9.73
N CYS A 130 15.42 -1.32 8.57
CA CYS A 130 14.00 -1.00 8.36
C CYS A 130 13.12 -2.25 8.50
N VAL A 131 13.50 -3.34 7.86
CA VAL A 131 12.77 -4.62 7.93
C VAL A 131 12.73 -5.14 9.37
N SER A 132 13.89 -5.18 10.05
CA SER A 132 13.98 -5.61 11.46
C SER A 132 13.15 -4.73 12.38
N GLY A 133 13.15 -3.40 12.16
CA GLY A 133 12.35 -2.45 12.93
C GLY A 133 10.84 -2.74 12.80
N ILE A 134 10.35 -2.96 11.57
CA ILE A 134 8.93 -3.28 11.35
C ILE A 134 8.58 -4.64 11.94
N LEU A 135 9.44 -5.64 11.78
CA LEU A 135 9.23 -6.96 12.38
C LEU A 135 9.16 -6.88 13.90
N LEU A 136 10.00 -6.05 14.52
CA LEU A 136 10.00 -5.85 15.99
C LEU A 136 8.72 -5.17 16.46
N ILE A 137 8.23 -4.14 15.75
CA ILE A 137 6.94 -3.51 16.01
C ILE A 137 5.80 -4.52 15.89
N SER A 138 5.85 -5.36 14.85
CA SER A 138 4.81 -6.37 14.57
C SER A 138 4.78 -7.45 15.62
N TRP A 139 5.97 -7.89 16.08
CA TRP A 139 6.10 -8.90 17.12
C TRP A 139 5.58 -8.39 18.46
N ASN A 140 5.88 -7.14 18.80
CA ASN A 140 5.40 -6.46 20.00
C ASN A 140 5.55 -7.27 21.32
N GLY A 141 6.56 -8.17 21.38
CA GLY A 141 6.81 -9.00 22.56
C GLY A 141 5.83 -10.16 22.77
N MET A 142 5.04 -10.52 21.76
CA MET A 142 4.13 -11.68 21.86
C MET A 142 4.91 -12.98 22.00
N PRO A 143 4.43 -13.96 22.78
CA PRO A 143 5.07 -15.26 22.86
C PRO A 143 5.26 -15.89 21.48
N LEU A 144 6.43 -16.48 21.23
CA LEU A 144 6.77 -17.07 19.94
C LEU A 144 5.79 -18.18 19.54
N GLU A 145 5.26 -18.89 20.52
CA GLU A 145 4.22 -19.91 20.35
C GLU A 145 2.94 -19.31 19.74
N THR A 146 2.54 -18.12 20.16
CA THR A 146 1.37 -17.41 19.61
C THR A 146 1.60 -16.95 18.17
N LEU A 147 2.84 -16.58 17.82
CA LEU A 147 3.24 -16.25 16.47
C LEU A 147 3.29 -17.49 15.55
N LEU A 148 3.80 -18.61 16.07
CA LEU A 148 3.98 -19.87 15.30
C LEU A 148 2.70 -20.73 15.28
N ALA A 149 1.93 -20.76 16.36
CA ALA A 149 0.61 -21.40 16.41
C ALA A 149 -0.47 -20.60 15.67
N GLY A 150 -0.21 -19.32 15.43
CA GLY A 150 -1.01 -18.47 14.55
C GLY A 150 -0.95 -18.97 13.12
N ASN A 151 -1.97 -19.66 12.73
CA ASN A 151 -2.42 -20.10 11.43
C ASN A 151 -1.44 -19.77 10.27
N LEU A 152 -0.67 -20.75 9.80
CA LEU A 152 0.23 -20.64 8.64
C LEU A 152 -0.48 -19.99 7.44
N THR A 153 -1.76 -20.29 7.26
CA THR A 153 -2.63 -19.69 6.23
C THR A 153 -2.66 -18.17 6.34
N LEU A 154 -2.77 -17.62 7.55
CA LEU A 154 -2.81 -16.19 7.81
C LEU A 154 -1.50 -15.52 7.38
N THR A 155 -0.38 -16.09 7.79
CA THR A 155 0.96 -15.61 7.43
C THR A 155 1.17 -15.65 5.91
N LEU A 156 0.77 -16.75 5.26
CA LEU A 156 0.87 -16.89 3.80
C LEU A 156 0.01 -15.86 3.06
N LEU A 157 -1.20 -15.56 3.56
CA LEU A 157 -2.07 -14.54 2.98
C LEU A 157 -1.43 -13.14 3.07
N TYR A 158 -0.82 -12.78 4.20
CA TYR A 158 -0.11 -11.49 4.33
C TYR A 158 1.15 -11.42 3.46
N VAL A 159 1.93 -12.51 3.38
CA VAL A 159 3.11 -12.58 2.50
C VAL A 159 2.69 -12.42 1.04
N LEU A 160 1.65 -13.14 0.61
CA LEU A 160 1.11 -13.03 -0.75
C LEU A 160 0.59 -11.62 -1.03
N SER A 161 -0.12 -11.01 -0.06
CA SER A 161 -0.54 -9.61 -0.17
C SER A 161 0.64 -8.67 -0.37
N GLY A 162 1.71 -8.81 0.42
CA GLY A 162 2.92 -7.99 0.30
C GLY A 162 3.62 -8.13 -1.06
N ILE A 163 3.72 -9.37 -1.56
CA ILE A 163 4.26 -9.65 -2.90
C ILE A 163 3.40 -8.96 -3.97
N CYS A 164 2.10 -9.17 -3.94
CA CYS A 164 1.18 -8.61 -4.92
C CYS A 164 1.12 -7.07 -4.85
N ALA A 165 1.19 -6.48 -3.64
CA ALA A 165 1.28 -5.03 -3.47
C ALA A 165 2.58 -4.46 -4.09
N GLY A 166 3.71 -5.13 -3.90
CA GLY A 166 4.97 -4.76 -4.54
C GLY A 166 4.92 -4.87 -6.06
N LEU A 167 4.37 -5.96 -6.60
CA LEU A 167 4.18 -6.14 -8.04
C LEU A 167 3.28 -5.06 -8.66
N PHE A 168 2.24 -4.62 -7.95
CA PHE A 168 1.43 -3.48 -8.39
C PHE A 168 2.25 -2.19 -8.49
N VAL A 169 3.06 -1.85 -7.47
CA VAL A 169 3.92 -0.65 -7.50
C VAL A 169 4.94 -0.74 -8.64
N PHE A 170 5.47 -1.94 -8.89
CA PHE A 170 6.36 -2.17 -10.03
C PHE A 170 5.64 -1.96 -11.38
N ALA A 171 4.40 -2.46 -11.52
CA ALA A 171 3.58 -2.21 -12.70
C ALA A 171 3.32 -0.71 -12.91
N GLN A 172 2.99 0.04 -11.84
CA GLN A 172 2.84 1.49 -11.91
C GLN A 172 4.12 2.16 -12.44
N LYS A 173 5.31 1.74 -11.98
CA LYS A 173 6.60 2.26 -12.47
C LYS A 173 6.79 2.02 -13.98
N ARG A 174 6.36 0.84 -14.48
CA ARG A 174 6.46 0.49 -15.90
C ARG A 174 5.49 1.28 -16.77
N VAL A 175 4.29 1.53 -16.26
CA VAL A 175 3.23 2.25 -16.99
C VAL A 175 3.47 3.77 -16.98
N SER A 176 3.99 4.33 -15.89
CA SER A 176 4.16 5.77 -15.70
C SER A 176 5.07 6.47 -16.72
N LYS A 177 5.82 5.71 -17.54
CA LYS A 177 6.70 6.26 -18.57
C LYS A 177 5.93 6.77 -19.81
N ASP A 178 4.83 6.10 -20.15
CA ASP A 178 4.13 6.30 -21.42
C ASP A 178 2.64 6.65 -21.24
N PHE A 179 2.13 6.52 -20.01
CA PHE A 179 0.72 6.71 -19.72
C PHE A 179 0.49 7.79 -18.66
N ASP A 180 -0.58 8.58 -18.80
CA ASP A 180 -0.94 9.53 -17.74
C ASP A 180 -1.25 8.79 -16.43
N ILE A 181 -0.74 9.32 -15.32
CA ILE A 181 -0.82 8.68 -14.00
C ILE A 181 -2.28 8.53 -13.55
N LEU A 182 -3.09 9.56 -13.80
CA LEU A 182 -4.50 9.54 -13.40
C LEU A 182 -5.28 8.52 -14.23
N ASP A 183 -5.04 8.49 -15.54
CA ASP A 183 -5.69 7.58 -16.48
C ASP A 183 -5.25 6.12 -16.24
N SER A 184 -3.96 5.88 -15.92
CA SER A 184 -3.48 4.54 -15.61
C SER A 184 -4.10 3.98 -14.33
N ASN A 185 -4.20 4.78 -13.27
CA ASN A 185 -4.86 4.37 -12.03
C ASN A 185 -6.36 4.15 -12.24
N LEU A 186 -7.02 5.01 -13.02
CA LEU A 186 -8.43 4.86 -13.36
C LEU A 186 -8.70 3.53 -14.06
N VAL A 187 -7.90 3.20 -15.09
CA VAL A 187 -8.03 1.93 -15.82
C VAL A 187 -7.76 0.72 -14.92
N MET A 188 -6.66 0.74 -14.15
CA MET A 188 -6.31 -0.37 -13.25
C MET A 188 -7.39 -0.59 -12.18
N PHE A 189 -7.92 0.47 -11.58
CA PHE A 189 -8.91 0.35 -10.51
C PHE A 189 -10.30 0.05 -11.03
N ALA A 190 -10.67 0.54 -12.22
CA ALA A 190 -11.91 0.14 -12.88
C ALA A 190 -11.90 -1.35 -13.24
N ALA A 191 -10.79 -1.84 -13.79
CA ALA A 191 -10.61 -3.26 -14.06
C ALA A 191 -10.63 -4.10 -12.76
N ALA A 192 -9.95 -3.63 -11.71
CA ALA A 192 -9.95 -4.30 -10.41
C ALA A 192 -11.36 -4.29 -9.76
N ALA A 193 -12.12 -3.20 -9.88
CA ALA A 193 -13.50 -3.13 -9.40
C ALA A 193 -14.42 -4.12 -10.14
N ALA A 194 -14.32 -4.17 -11.48
CA ALA A 194 -15.11 -5.10 -12.28
C ALA A 194 -14.81 -6.56 -11.92
N LEU A 195 -13.53 -6.92 -11.78
CA LEU A 195 -13.13 -8.27 -11.36
C LEU A 195 -13.52 -8.55 -9.89
N ALA A 196 -13.40 -7.56 -9.00
CA ALA A 196 -13.76 -7.70 -7.59
C ALA A 196 -15.26 -7.94 -7.39
N PHE A 197 -16.09 -7.47 -8.31
CA PHE A 197 -17.55 -7.68 -8.27
C PHE A 197 -17.97 -9.11 -8.56
N ILE A 198 -17.15 -9.86 -9.30
CA ILE A 198 -17.50 -11.23 -9.72
C ILE A 198 -17.73 -12.14 -8.50
N LEU A 199 -16.89 -12.07 -7.47
CA LEU A 199 -16.96 -12.98 -6.33
C LEU A 199 -18.21 -12.74 -5.45
N PRO A 200 -18.51 -11.51 -5.00
CA PRO A 200 -19.74 -11.25 -4.26
C PRO A 200 -21.01 -11.52 -5.11
N ALA A 201 -20.99 -11.20 -6.41
CA ALA A 201 -22.10 -11.49 -7.30
C ALA A 201 -22.35 -13.00 -7.48
N ALA A 202 -21.27 -13.79 -7.66
CA ALA A 202 -21.37 -15.24 -7.79
C ALA A 202 -21.84 -15.94 -6.50
N ARG A 203 -21.57 -15.34 -5.34
CA ARG A 203 -22.01 -15.84 -4.03
C ARG A 203 -23.40 -15.35 -3.63
N GLY A 204 -24.03 -14.50 -4.42
CA GLY A 204 -25.31 -13.87 -4.07
C GLY A 204 -25.22 -13.03 -2.80
N GLU A 205 -24.04 -12.42 -2.53
CA GLU A 205 -23.86 -11.59 -1.34
C GLU A 205 -24.79 -10.38 -1.42
N ALA A 206 -25.82 -10.36 -0.57
CA ALA A 206 -26.79 -9.28 -0.51
C ALA A 206 -26.18 -8.04 0.16
N LEU A 207 -26.64 -6.86 -0.24
CA LEU A 207 -26.45 -5.65 0.54
C LEU A 207 -27.15 -5.84 1.90
N PRO A 208 -26.60 -5.25 2.99
CA PRO A 208 -27.21 -5.37 4.31
C PRO A 208 -28.67 -4.93 4.26
N SER A 209 -29.53 -5.67 4.94
CA SER A 209 -31.00 -5.46 4.99
C SER A 209 -31.41 -4.18 5.72
N GLY A 210 -30.47 -3.42 6.28
CA GLY A 210 -30.66 -2.13 6.94
C GLY A 210 -29.66 -1.10 6.44
N LEU A 211 -29.98 0.18 6.66
CA LEU A 211 -29.04 1.27 6.38
C LEU A 211 -27.83 1.14 7.32
N PRO A 212 -26.62 1.03 6.79
CA PRO A 212 -25.42 1.00 7.64
C PRO A 212 -25.30 2.34 8.41
N ASP A 213 -24.74 2.28 9.62
CA ASP A 213 -24.46 3.48 10.40
C ASP A 213 -23.69 4.51 9.55
N TRP A 214 -23.96 5.80 9.78
CA TRP A 214 -23.28 6.91 9.08
C TRP A 214 -21.76 6.80 9.15
N ARG A 215 -21.22 6.23 10.25
CA ARG A 215 -19.79 5.95 10.42
C ARG A 215 -19.27 4.94 9.39
N CYS A 216 -20.06 3.91 9.09
CA CYS A 216 -19.73 2.94 8.06
C CYS A 216 -19.73 3.59 6.67
N VAL A 217 -20.72 4.45 6.37
CA VAL A 217 -20.77 5.19 5.09
C VAL A 217 -19.55 6.09 4.92
N LEU A 218 -19.20 6.86 5.96
CA LEU A 218 -17.98 7.68 5.95
C LEU A 218 -16.72 6.86 5.79
N ALA A 219 -16.66 5.68 6.43
CA ALA A 219 -15.52 4.77 6.30
C ALA A 219 -15.40 4.24 4.88
N ILE A 220 -16.50 3.89 4.20
CA ILE A 220 -16.50 3.44 2.78
C ILE A 220 -16.00 4.58 1.88
N LEU A 221 -16.52 5.80 2.04
CA LEU A 221 -16.11 6.96 1.25
C LEU A 221 -14.64 7.30 1.49
N GLY A 222 -14.19 7.30 2.76
CA GLY A 222 -12.80 7.51 3.13
C GLY A 222 -11.87 6.42 2.60
N PHE A 223 -12.29 5.16 2.65
CA PHE A 223 -11.50 4.03 2.15
C PHE A 223 -11.34 4.08 0.62
N GLY A 224 -12.40 4.47 -0.09
CA GLY A 224 -12.32 4.77 -1.52
C GLY A 224 -11.44 5.97 -1.83
N LEU A 225 -11.50 7.04 -1.03
CA LEU A 225 -10.61 8.21 -1.16
C LEU A 225 -9.14 7.81 -1.01
N ILE A 226 -8.80 7.02 0.02
CA ILE A 226 -7.47 6.46 0.24
C ILE A 226 -7.03 5.66 -0.98
N THR A 227 -7.92 4.84 -1.53
CA THR A 227 -7.63 4.00 -2.69
C THR A 227 -7.48 4.83 -3.96
N GLY A 228 -8.40 5.74 -4.27
CA GLY A 228 -8.32 6.57 -5.48
C GLY A 228 -7.20 7.61 -5.40
N ILE A 229 -7.36 8.57 -4.50
CA ILE A 229 -6.49 9.74 -4.39
C ILE A 229 -5.13 9.37 -3.79
N GLY A 230 -5.09 8.50 -2.76
CA GLY A 230 -3.85 8.06 -2.16
C GLY A 230 -2.95 7.36 -3.18
N PHE A 231 -3.47 6.42 -3.96
CA PHE A 231 -2.66 5.76 -5.02
C PHE A 231 -2.34 6.67 -6.20
N TYR A 232 -3.14 7.69 -6.48
CA TYR A 232 -2.76 8.74 -7.43
C TYR A 232 -1.50 9.49 -6.97
N PHE A 233 -1.46 9.94 -5.70
CA PHE A 233 -0.27 10.58 -5.15
C PHE A 233 0.92 9.62 -5.07
N ASN A 234 0.67 8.36 -4.72
CA ASN A 234 1.70 7.33 -4.73
C ASN A 234 2.34 7.17 -6.11
N ALA A 235 1.53 6.95 -7.14
CA ALA A 235 2.01 6.80 -8.52
C ALA A 235 2.73 8.06 -9.01
N LYS A 236 2.30 9.24 -8.58
CA LYS A 236 2.96 10.51 -8.88
C LYS A 236 4.33 10.65 -8.21
N ALA A 237 4.51 10.03 -7.04
CA ALA A 237 5.80 10.05 -6.34
C ALA A 237 6.83 9.09 -6.94
N ILE A 238 6.40 7.94 -7.49
CA ILE A 238 7.28 6.88 -7.98
C ILE A 238 8.37 7.36 -8.96
N PRO A 239 8.09 8.21 -9.95
CA PRO A 239 9.14 8.72 -10.85
C PRO A 239 10.05 9.79 -10.22
N LEU A 240 9.66 10.38 -9.07
CA LEU A 240 10.34 11.50 -8.44
C LEU A 240 11.32 11.08 -7.33
N VAL A 241 11.34 9.80 -6.97
CA VAL A 241 12.20 9.26 -5.91
C VAL A 241 12.86 7.96 -6.37
N PRO A 242 14.02 7.56 -5.78
CA PRO A 242 14.58 6.24 -6.01
C PRO A 242 13.55 5.16 -5.66
N PHE A 243 13.41 4.13 -6.52
CA PHE A 243 12.33 3.14 -6.40
C PHE A 243 12.35 2.39 -5.06
N GLN A 244 13.55 2.11 -4.55
CA GLN A 244 13.77 1.50 -3.23
C GLN A 244 13.25 2.35 -2.05
N MET A 245 13.14 3.68 -2.22
CA MET A 245 12.63 4.57 -1.17
C MET A 245 11.09 4.57 -1.10
N VAL A 246 10.42 4.16 -2.16
CA VAL A 246 8.95 4.15 -2.20
C VAL A 246 8.35 3.29 -1.08
N PRO A 247 8.68 1.99 -0.95
CA PRO A 247 8.11 1.14 0.10
C PRO A 247 8.55 1.58 1.50
N LEU A 248 9.78 2.06 1.65
CA LEU A 248 10.29 2.52 2.95
C LEU A 248 9.51 3.71 3.48
N LEU A 249 9.27 4.72 2.64
CA LEU A 249 8.51 5.90 3.04
C LEU A 249 7.03 5.59 3.21
N GLN A 250 6.46 4.69 2.42
CA GLN A 250 5.10 4.21 2.65
C GLN A 250 4.96 3.50 3.99
N SER A 251 5.98 2.75 4.41
CA SER A 251 5.97 2.03 5.69
C SER A 251 5.96 2.97 6.91
N THR A 252 6.22 4.28 6.75
CA THR A 252 6.02 5.27 7.82
C THR A 252 4.55 5.36 8.24
N MET A 253 3.61 4.82 7.44
CA MET A 253 2.20 4.70 7.84
C MET A 253 2.02 3.95 9.17
N VAL A 254 2.95 3.04 9.50
CA VAL A 254 2.93 2.29 10.77
C VAL A 254 2.99 3.23 11.97
N PHE A 255 3.80 4.28 11.92
CA PHE A 255 3.91 5.27 13.00
C PHE A 255 2.63 6.09 13.17
N PHE A 256 2.03 6.49 12.06
CA PHE A 256 0.71 7.14 12.10
C PHE A 256 -0.35 6.19 12.64
N SER A 257 -0.33 4.91 12.24
CA SER A 257 -1.28 3.91 12.76
C SER A 257 -1.12 3.71 14.29
N ILE A 258 0.11 3.67 14.79
CA ILE A 258 0.40 3.63 16.24
C ILE A 258 -0.12 4.91 16.92
N ALA A 259 0.15 6.08 16.34
CA ALA A 259 -0.35 7.35 16.88
C ALA A 259 -1.88 7.36 16.99
N TRP A 260 -2.59 6.86 15.97
CA TRP A 260 -4.05 6.71 16.03
C TRP A 260 -4.49 5.70 17.09
N GLY A 261 -3.76 4.59 17.26
CA GLY A 261 -4.00 3.61 18.32
C GLY A 261 -3.95 4.25 19.71
N VAL A 262 -2.93 5.05 19.95
CA VAL A 262 -2.76 5.78 21.22
C VAL A 262 -3.85 6.85 21.40
N VAL A 263 -4.07 7.70 20.40
CA VAL A 263 -4.96 8.88 20.53
C VAL A 263 -6.44 8.49 20.54
N LEU A 264 -6.85 7.54 19.68
CA LEU A 264 -8.27 7.18 19.53
C LEU A 264 -8.70 5.99 20.40
N PHE A 265 -7.76 5.07 20.68
CA PHE A 265 -8.08 3.82 21.38
C PHE A 265 -7.35 3.69 22.71
N HIS A 266 -6.51 4.67 23.09
CA HIS A 266 -5.72 4.68 24.33
C HIS A 266 -4.84 3.43 24.48
N GLU A 267 -4.34 2.88 23.35
CA GLU A 267 -3.48 1.70 23.35
C GLU A 267 -2.10 2.02 23.98
N PRO A 268 -1.56 1.17 24.86
CA PRO A 268 -0.26 1.42 25.47
C PRO A 268 0.87 1.24 24.45
N VAL A 269 1.87 2.13 24.51
CA VAL A 269 3.08 2.02 23.70
C VAL A 269 4.09 1.12 24.40
N SER A 270 4.38 -0.04 23.83
CA SER A 270 5.36 -0.97 24.40
C SER A 270 6.80 -0.55 24.07
N ALA A 271 7.76 -1.07 24.88
CA ALA A 271 9.19 -0.89 24.59
C ALA A 271 9.60 -1.46 23.22
N TRP A 272 8.92 -2.49 22.73
CA TRP A 272 9.14 -3.09 21.41
C TRP A 272 8.77 -2.16 20.27
N ILE A 273 7.66 -1.42 20.41
CA ILE A 273 7.23 -0.40 19.46
C ILE A 273 8.27 0.72 19.40
N VAL A 274 8.74 1.19 20.55
CA VAL A 274 9.76 2.26 20.61
C VAL A 274 11.08 1.80 19.98
N SER A 275 11.56 0.62 20.34
CA SER A 275 12.82 0.05 19.82
C SER A 275 12.74 -0.20 18.33
N GLY A 276 11.64 -0.80 17.84
CA GLY A 276 11.42 -1.04 16.42
C GLY A 276 11.33 0.25 15.62
N THR A 277 10.67 1.27 16.18
CA THR A 277 10.60 2.61 15.56
C THR A 277 12.00 3.24 15.44
N ALA A 278 12.81 3.16 16.48
CA ALA A 278 14.18 3.67 16.47
C ALA A 278 15.04 2.96 15.39
N LEU A 279 14.96 1.64 15.29
CA LEU A 279 15.64 0.86 14.25
C LEU A 279 15.19 1.26 12.85
N PHE A 280 13.87 1.41 12.64
CA PHE A 280 13.34 1.80 11.34
C PHE A 280 13.80 3.19 10.91
N VAL A 281 13.73 4.17 11.81
CA VAL A 281 14.20 5.54 11.55
C VAL A 281 15.71 5.54 11.27
N ALA A 282 16.52 4.82 12.05
CA ALA A 282 17.96 4.67 11.81
C ALA A 282 18.23 4.09 10.40
N GLY A 283 17.47 3.08 9.99
CA GLY A 283 17.55 2.49 8.65
C GLY A 283 17.27 3.51 7.54
N ILE A 284 16.20 4.31 7.65
CA ILE A 284 15.87 5.37 6.67
C ILE A 284 16.99 6.42 6.61
N VAL A 285 17.44 6.91 7.75
CA VAL A 285 18.54 7.90 7.81
C VAL A 285 19.81 7.35 7.16
N MET A 286 20.13 6.08 7.42
CA MET A 286 21.28 5.42 6.83
C MET A 286 21.20 5.31 5.31
N MET A 287 20.01 5.09 4.76
CA MET A 287 19.78 5.03 3.31
C MET A 287 19.85 6.40 2.64
N GLN A 288 19.41 7.47 3.31
CA GLN A 288 19.35 8.80 2.74
C GLN A 288 20.70 9.53 2.71
N ARG A 289 21.63 9.19 3.61
CA ARG A 289 22.94 9.87 3.63
C ARG A 289 23.74 9.57 2.36
N PRO A 290 24.25 10.59 1.66
CA PRO A 290 25.10 10.41 0.48
C PRO A 290 26.33 9.55 0.84
N GLY A 291 26.72 8.62 -0.04
CA GLY A 291 27.95 7.86 0.14
C GLY A 291 29.16 8.80 0.09
N ARG A 292 30.15 8.59 0.92
CA ARG A 292 31.40 9.40 1.04
C ARG A 292 32.09 9.74 -0.30
N GLY A 293 31.78 9.01 -1.39
CA GLY A 293 32.38 9.27 -2.70
C GLY A 293 31.68 10.31 -3.58
N ARG A 294 30.52 10.84 -3.18
CA ARG A 294 29.78 11.87 -3.95
C ARG A 294 30.04 13.28 -3.40
N ALA A 295 30.25 13.40 -2.10
CA ALA A 295 30.61 14.68 -1.46
C ALA A 295 31.92 15.26 -1.99
N ALA A 296 32.89 14.42 -2.36
CA ALA A 296 34.17 14.83 -2.91
C ALA A 296 34.15 15.26 -4.41
N LYS A 297 33.00 15.07 -5.12
CA LYS A 297 32.83 15.49 -6.53
C LYS A 297 32.00 16.76 -6.71
N GLU A 298 31.32 17.21 -5.68
CA GLU A 298 30.55 18.48 -5.70
C GLU A 298 31.36 19.65 -5.11
N GLU A 299 32.56 19.38 -4.54
CA GLU A 299 33.55 20.40 -4.07
C GLU A 299 34.71 20.61 -5.04
N LYS A 300 34.68 20.03 -6.25
CA LYS A 300 35.64 20.33 -7.33
C LYS A 300 34.87 20.84 -8.54
#